data_9638d1f5395dc05e4e577dcdf2d1974a
#
_entry.id   9638d1f5395dc05e4e577dcdf2d1974a
#
_cell.length_a   1.000
_cell.length_b   1.000
_cell.length_c   1.000
_cell.angle_alpha   90.00
_cell.angle_beta   90.00
_cell.angle_gamma   90.00
#
_symmetry.space_group_name_H-M   'P 1'
#
loop_
_entity.id
_entity.type
_entity.pdbx_description
1 polymer ?
#
loop_
_entity_poly.entity_id
_entity_poly.type
_entity_poly.pdbx_seq_one_letter_code
_entity_poly.pdbx_strand_id
1 'polypeptide(L)'
;LSLLFVPPAEGGGMEISMRLPDDYEDHGSGLTPTVVSAIVAVTIFVVVILTVVLIINRKPASHQQNNTAAQTENVQQAENQQTAKYPDTQDLITGSTLTPSDLDFWDMYPETTATPMPSENPSGQDGKKDTTDTDPSTDGKHTLVTNRDGKEEWVLISPYLPKHEYDFTKLVCQSDFMKYYQDGKLTSYVGVDISKYQDYVDFLKLKKAGIDFVMLRVGARGYGSGQIVLDEYFADNLKRATDAGLQIGVYFTSQAITEAEAVEEANVVLNNIKDYKITYPVAFDMGFVDNDTARIEGVSRADKTKITKAFLDTIAAAGYKTLLYGNKEWLIKEVDLSKLSAYDVWLSQVGDVPDYPYRFTMWQYADDISVDGIAGYANMNISFIDYSEK
;
A
#
# COMPACT_ATOMS: atom_id res chain seq x y z
N LEU A 1 47.22 -34.94 19.56
CA LEU A 1 46.16 -35.57 18.74
C LEU A 1 45.76 -34.62 17.62
N SER A 2 46.27 -34.94 16.41
CA SER A 2 46.01 -34.16 15.18
C SER A 2 44.58 -34.42 14.71
N LEU A 3 43.83 -33.36 14.50
CA LEU A 3 42.56 -33.38 13.75
C LEU A 3 42.85 -32.96 12.32
N LEU A 4 42.68 -33.89 11.39
CA LEU A 4 42.72 -33.68 9.94
C LEU A 4 41.50 -32.86 9.47
N PHE A 5 41.76 -31.81 8.78
CA PHE A 5 40.78 -31.01 8.08
C PHE A 5 40.52 -31.64 6.70
N VAL A 6 39.29 -31.99 6.40
CA VAL A 6 38.85 -32.40 5.05
C VAL A 6 37.92 -31.29 4.53
N PRO A 7 38.18 -30.70 3.35
CA PRO A 7 37.30 -29.72 2.77
C PRO A 7 36.06 -30.41 2.15
N PRO A 8 34.87 -29.80 2.20
CA PRO A 8 33.71 -30.31 1.50
C PRO A 8 33.73 -29.97 0.01
N ALA A 9 33.27 -30.90 -0.79
CA ALA A 9 33.14 -30.83 -2.23
C ALA A 9 32.00 -29.87 -2.66
N GLU A 10 32.22 -29.31 -3.85
CA GLU A 10 31.29 -28.42 -4.57
C GLU A 10 29.98 -29.11 -4.97
N GLY A 11 28.90 -28.31 -4.99
CA GLY A 11 27.74 -28.50 -5.88
C GLY A 11 26.53 -29.15 -5.26
N GLY A 12 25.49 -28.37 -5.06
CA GLY A 12 24.14 -28.87 -4.80
C GLY A 12 23.22 -27.77 -4.35
N GLY A 13 22.42 -27.26 -5.28
CA GLY A 13 21.33 -26.33 -4.98
C GLY A 13 20.40 -26.92 -3.92
N MET A 14 20.06 -26.12 -2.92
CA MET A 14 19.14 -26.51 -1.85
C MET A 14 17.74 -26.06 -2.25
N GLU A 15 16.98 -26.95 -2.90
CA GLU A 15 15.53 -26.85 -2.92
C GLU A 15 15.03 -27.03 -1.48
N ILE A 16 14.53 -25.99 -0.87
CA ILE A 16 13.80 -26.07 0.39
C ILE A 16 12.37 -26.53 0.07
N SER A 17 12.22 -27.84 -0.08
CA SER A 17 10.93 -28.50 -0.01
C SER A 17 10.52 -28.58 1.46
N MET A 18 9.56 -27.77 1.87
CA MET A 18 8.94 -27.87 3.18
C MET A 18 8.09 -29.16 3.23
N ARG A 19 8.68 -30.27 3.69
CA ARG A 19 7.93 -31.46 4.07
C ARG A 19 7.36 -31.25 5.45
N LEU A 20 6.02 -31.22 5.54
CA LEU A 20 5.32 -31.41 6.80
C LEU A 20 5.70 -32.76 7.40
N PRO A 21 5.85 -32.89 8.72
CA PRO A 21 6.07 -34.18 9.36
C PRO A 21 4.81 -35.05 9.19
N ASP A 22 4.93 -36.14 8.48
CA ASP A 22 4.00 -37.26 8.54
C ASP A 22 4.31 -38.00 9.86
N ASP A 23 3.58 -37.71 10.91
CA ASP A 23 3.36 -38.55 12.06
C ASP A 23 2.41 -37.84 13.04
N TYR A 24 1.12 -37.83 12.70
CA TYR A 24 0.07 -37.66 13.69
C TYR A 24 -0.77 -38.92 13.69
N GLU A 25 -0.45 -39.84 14.58
CA GLU A 25 -1.33 -40.99 14.91
C GLU A 25 -2.64 -40.43 15.47
N ASP A 26 -3.70 -40.61 14.69
CA ASP A 26 -5.09 -40.35 15.02
C ASP A 26 -5.54 -41.21 16.20
N HIS A 27 -5.47 -40.66 17.41
CA HIS A 27 -6.22 -41.24 18.55
C HIS A 27 -7.66 -40.75 18.46
N GLY A 28 -8.46 -41.56 17.77
CA GLY A 28 -9.87 -41.29 17.48
C GLY A 28 -10.71 -40.92 18.69
N SER A 29 -11.28 -39.73 18.63
CA SER A 29 -12.62 -39.43 19.13
C SER A 29 -13.37 -38.60 18.07
N GLY A 30 -13.29 -39.01 16.84
CA GLY A 30 -14.07 -38.47 15.74
C GLY A 30 -15.53 -38.85 15.91
N LEU A 31 -16.41 -37.83 15.95
CA LEU A 31 -17.86 -38.02 15.83
C LEU A 31 -18.16 -38.89 14.63
N THR A 32 -18.92 -39.95 14.81
CA THR A 32 -19.28 -40.83 13.69
C THR A 32 -20.00 -40.05 12.59
N PRO A 33 -19.89 -40.42 11.31
CA PRO A 33 -20.54 -39.73 10.20
C PRO A 33 -22.05 -39.50 10.41
N THR A 34 -22.71 -40.40 11.14
CA THR A 34 -24.11 -40.29 11.56
C THR A 34 -24.34 -39.14 12.56
N VAL A 35 -23.42 -38.92 13.50
CA VAL A 35 -23.53 -37.78 14.46
C VAL A 35 -23.29 -36.48 13.77
N VAL A 36 -22.32 -36.39 12.84
CA VAL A 36 -22.07 -35.18 12.04
C VAL A 36 -23.29 -34.84 11.16
N SER A 37 -23.90 -35.84 10.52
CA SER A 37 -25.09 -35.64 9.70
C SER A 37 -26.28 -35.18 10.56
N ALA A 38 -26.44 -35.66 11.77
CA ALA A 38 -27.48 -35.25 12.70
C ALA A 38 -27.28 -33.79 13.16
N ILE A 39 -26.05 -33.35 13.44
CA ILE A 39 -25.72 -31.97 13.83
C ILE A 39 -26.03 -31.03 12.66
N VAL A 40 -25.62 -31.37 11.43
CA VAL A 40 -25.91 -30.56 10.22
C VAL A 40 -27.41 -30.45 9.99
N ALA A 41 -28.18 -31.53 10.12
CA ALA A 41 -29.64 -31.48 9.96
C ALA A 41 -30.31 -30.60 11.01
N VAL A 42 -29.89 -30.66 12.28
CA VAL A 42 -30.42 -29.80 13.36
C VAL A 42 -30.09 -28.32 13.11
N THR A 43 -28.88 -28.01 12.65
CA THR A 43 -28.49 -26.62 12.34
C THR A 43 -29.33 -26.05 11.21
N ILE A 44 -29.53 -26.80 10.14
CA ILE A 44 -30.41 -26.38 9.02
C ILE A 44 -31.84 -26.13 9.50
N PHE A 45 -32.37 -27.02 10.35
CA PHE A 45 -33.72 -26.89 10.89
C PHE A 45 -33.89 -25.64 11.76
N VAL A 46 -32.91 -25.33 12.61
CA VAL A 46 -32.90 -24.10 13.43
C VAL A 46 -32.86 -22.84 12.55
N VAL A 47 -32.05 -22.83 11.52
CA VAL A 47 -31.96 -21.68 10.58
C VAL A 47 -33.30 -21.48 9.85
N VAL A 48 -33.95 -22.55 9.42
CA VAL A 48 -35.27 -22.47 8.77
C VAL A 48 -36.33 -21.90 9.74
N ILE A 49 -36.33 -22.36 10.99
CA ILE A 49 -37.27 -21.81 12.00
C ILE A 49 -37.03 -20.32 12.24
N LEU A 50 -35.77 -19.91 12.40
CA LEU A 50 -35.44 -18.50 12.61
C LEU A 50 -35.84 -17.62 11.43
N THR A 51 -35.66 -18.10 10.18
CA THR A 51 -36.11 -17.34 9.01
C THR A 51 -37.62 -17.24 8.91
N VAL A 52 -38.36 -18.30 9.25
CA VAL A 52 -39.82 -18.29 9.29
C VAL A 52 -40.34 -17.33 10.39
N VAL A 53 -39.74 -17.31 11.59
CA VAL A 53 -40.09 -16.39 12.68
C VAL A 53 -39.83 -14.93 12.29
N LEU A 54 -38.72 -14.64 11.56
CA LEU A 54 -38.40 -13.32 11.04
C LEU A 54 -39.40 -12.86 9.96
N ILE A 55 -39.90 -13.76 9.13
CA ILE A 55 -40.90 -13.45 8.11
C ILE A 55 -42.30 -13.17 8.77
N ILE A 56 -42.68 -13.97 9.77
CA ILE A 56 -43.98 -13.79 10.47
C ILE A 56 -44.01 -12.52 11.31
N ASN A 57 -42.85 -12.10 11.88
CA ASN A 57 -42.77 -10.89 12.70
C ASN A 57 -42.61 -9.58 11.90
N ARG A 58 -42.55 -9.62 10.55
CA ARG A 58 -42.59 -8.41 9.73
C ARG A 58 -44.03 -7.85 9.72
N LYS A 59 -44.27 -6.81 10.51
CA LYS A 59 -45.50 -6.03 10.42
C LYS A 59 -45.60 -5.40 9.02
N PRO A 60 -46.73 -5.51 8.32
CA PRO A 60 -46.93 -4.81 7.06
C PRO A 60 -46.92 -3.31 7.29
N ALA A 61 -46.13 -2.55 6.55
CA ALA A 61 -46.14 -1.11 6.52
C ALA A 61 -47.49 -0.66 5.93
N SER A 62 -48.31 0.03 6.74
CA SER A 62 -49.54 0.64 6.28
C SER A 62 -49.27 1.81 5.33
N HIS A 63 -49.71 1.73 4.09
CA HIS A 63 -49.88 2.87 3.20
C HIS A 63 -50.81 3.90 3.81
N GLN A 64 -50.33 5.06 4.19
CA GLN A 64 -51.15 6.27 4.33
C GLN A 64 -50.85 7.19 3.16
N GLN A 65 -51.78 7.22 2.20
CA GLN A 65 -51.89 8.33 1.25
C GLN A 65 -52.35 9.56 2.06
N ASN A 66 -51.55 10.61 2.04
CA ASN A 66 -52.09 11.95 2.28
C ASN A 66 -51.48 12.92 1.26
N ASN A 67 -52.38 13.45 0.45
CA ASN A 67 -52.18 14.63 -0.37
C ASN A 67 -51.71 15.81 0.48
N THR A 68 -50.68 16.51 0.02
CA THR A 68 -50.66 17.98 0.12
C THR A 68 -49.64 18.52 -0.88
N ALA A 69 -50.15 19.21 -1.89
CA ALA A 69 -49.41 20.15 -2.69
C ALA A 69 -49.03 21.33 -1.79
N ALA A 70 -47.75 21.56 -1.57
CA ALA A 70 -47.10 22.81 -1.17
C ALA A 70 -45.74 22.50 -0.52
N GLN A 71 -44.73 22.27 -1.31
CA GLN A 71 -43.31 22.43 -0.89
C GLN A 71 -42.38 22.21 -2.10
N THR A 72 -42.64 22.92 -3.19
CA THR A 72 -41.78 22.91 -4.38
C THR A 72 -40.94 24.18 -4.51
N GLU A 73 -40.81 24.99 -3.47
CA GLU A 73 -40.05 26.25 -3.52
C GLU A 73 -38.80 26.30 -2.62
N ASN A 74 -38.44 25.24 -1.87
CA ASN A 74 -37.27 25.28 -0.97
C ASN A 74 -36.15 24.35 -1.33
N VAL A 75 -36.15 23.72 -2.51
CA VAL A 75 -35.04 22.85 -2.95
C VAL A 75 -34.07 23.57 -3.93
N GLN A 76 -34.47 24.70 -4.47
CA GLN A 76 -33.61 25.47 -5.40
C GLN A 76 -32.72 26.54 -4.73
N GLN A 77 -32.77 26.71 -3.41
CA GLN A 77 -31.86 27.62 -2.70
C GLN A 77 -30.72 26.96 -1.92
N ALA A 78 -30.65 25.63 -1.89
CA ALA A 78 -29.58 24.90 -1.23
C ALA A 78 -28.44 24.47 -2.17
N GLU A 79 -28.59 24.64 -3.47
CA GLU A 79 -27.54 24.29 -4.47
C GLU A 79 -26.57 25.43 -4.80
N ASN A 80 -26.69 26.61 -4.19
CA ASN A 80 -25.87 27.77 -4.54
C ASN A 80 -24.96 28.30 -3.42
N GLN A 81 -24.66 27.50 -2.40
CA GLN A 81 -23.62 27.87 -1.41
C GLN A 81 -22.85 26.64 -0.98
N GLN A 82 -21.89 26.24 -1.77
CA GLN A 82 -20.62 25.63 -1.33
C GLN A 82 -19.81 25.12 -2.54
N THR A 83 -19.50 26.00 -3.46
CA THR A 83 -18.25 25.85 -4.20
C THR A 83 -17.17 26.51 -3.34
N ALA A 84 -16.61 25.74 -2.39
CA ALA A 84 -15.32 26.08 -1.84
C ALA A 84 -14.35 26.07 -3.03
N LYS A 85 -13.86 27.24 -3.38
CA LYS A 85 -12.80 27.42 -4.37
C LYS A 85 -11.55 26.76 -3.80
N TYR A 86 -11.29 25.51 -4.19
CA TYR A 86 -9.98 24.93 -3.99
C TYR A 86 -8.98 25.76 -4.79
N PRO A 87 -7.81 26.10 -4.23
CA PRO A 87 -6.76 26.74 -5.02
C PRO A 87 -6.46 25.80 -6.18
N ASP A 88 -6.45 26.37 -7.38
CA ASP A 88 -6.06 25.68 -8.60
C ASP A 88 -4.67 25.07 -8.34
N THR A 89 -4.51 23.77 -8.54
CA THR A 89 -3.23 23.07 -8.32
C THR A 89 -2.11 23.60 -9.22
N GLN A 90 -2.42 24.47 -10.18
CA GLN A 90 -1.44 25.19 -10.97
C GLN A 90 -0.64 26.23 -10.16
N ASP A 91 -1.16 26.75 -9.05
CA ASP A 91 -0.45 27.74 -8.23
C ASP A 91 0.58 27.14 -7.27
N LEU A 92 0.60 25.81 -7.07
CA LEU A 92 1.58 25.12 -6.25
C LEU A 92 2.85 24.70 -7.01
N ILE A 93 2.89 24.90 -8.34
CA ILE A 93 4.06 24.59 -9.19
C ILE A 93 4.86 25.88 -9.46
N THR A 94 4.87 26.85 -8.56
CA THR A 94 5.73 28.04 -8.69
C THR A 94 7.17 27.73 -8.31
N GLY A 95 7.87 27.06 -9.23
CA GLY A 95 9.30 26.75 -9.10
C GLY A 95 9.86 25.91 -10.25
N SER A 96 9.03 25.25 -11.02
CA SER A 96 9.46 24.48 -12.18
C SER A 96 8.56 24.85 -13.37
N THR A 97 9.13 25.47 -14.37
CA THR A 97 8.45 25.73 -15.66
C THR A 97 8.38 24.42 -16.43
N LEU A 98 7.42 23.55 -16.07
CA LEU A 98 7.08 22.38 -16.89
C LEU A 98 6.39 22.89 -18.15
N THR A 99 6.96 22.62 -19.31
CA THR A 99 6.33 22.87 -20.60
C THR A 99 5.46 21.65 -20.99
N PRO A 100 4.46 21.78 -21.87
CA PRO A 100 3.70 20.63 -22.35
C PRO A 100 4.57 19.49 -22.90
N SER A 101 5.74 19.79 -23.47
CA SER A 101 6.73 18.79 -23.93
C SER A 101 7.36 17.98 -22.80
N ASP A 102 7.33 18.50 -21.58
CA ASP A 102 7.88 17.79 -20.42
C ASP A 102 6.94 16.68 -19.95
N LEU A 103 5.66 16.73 -20.31
CA LEU A 103 4.66 15.69 -20.06
C LEU A 103 4.82 14.51 -21.04
N ASP A 104 5.38 14.75 -22.23
CA ASP A 104 5.66 13.71 -23.24
C ASP A 104 6.77 12.75 -22.80
N PHE A 105 7.50 13.08 -21.72
CA PHE A 105 8.49 12.18 -21.12
C PHE A 105 7.88 10.81 -20.77
N TRP A 106 6.64 10.79 -20.30
CA TRP A 106 5.96 9.55 -19.92
C TRP A 106 5.40 8.78 -21.13
N ASP A 107 5.17 9.46 -22.26
CA ASP A 107 4.78 8.83 -23.52
C ASP A 107 5.95 8.06 -24.18
N MET A 108 7.19 8.29 -23.70
CA MET A 108 8.35 7.52 -24.10
C MET A 108 8.40 6.12 -23.46
N TYR A 109 7.52 5.84 -22.49
CA TYR A 109 7.31 4.51 -21.93
C TYR A 109 6.02 3.94 -22.56
N PRO A 110 6.09 3.24 -23.71
CA PRO A 110 4.91 2.62 -24.30
C PRO A 110 4.28 1.66 -23.32
N GLU A 111 2.96 1.73 -23.19
CA GLU A 111 2.19 0.69 -22.52
C GLU A 111 2.73 -0.65 -23.05
N THR A 112 3.16 -1.53 -22.17
CA THR A 112 3.89 -2.76 -22.52
C THR A 112 3.09 -3.65 -23.44
N THR A 113 3.21 -3.42 -24.73
CA THR A 113 3.01 -4.48 -25.73
C THR A 113 4.34 -5.20 -25.84
N ALA A 114 4.36 -6.46 -25.47
CA ALA A 114 5.52 -7.32 -25.61
C ALA A 114 6.13 -7.17 -27.02
N THR A 115 7.31 -6.56 -27.07
CA THR A 115 8.05 -6.43 -28.32
C THR A 115 8.75 -7.76 -28.59
N PRO A 116 8.53 -8.41 -29.75
CA PRO A 116 9.28 -9.61 -30.07
C PRO A 116 10.77 -9.27 -30.21
N MET A 117 11.62 -10.13 -29.69
CA MET A 117 13.07 -10.07 -29.85
C MET A 117 13.45 -9.81 -31.32
N PRO A 118 14.45 -8.92 -31.59
CA PRO A 118 15.01 -8.82 -32.94
C PRO A 118 15.79 -10.09 -33.27
N SER A 119 15.39 -10.76 -34.34
CA SER A 119 16.15 -11.80 -34.99
C SER A 119 17.42 -11.19 -35.57
N GLU A 120 18.56 -11.77 -35.22
CA GLU A 120 19.85 -11.46 -35.86
C GLU A 120 19.77 -11.68 -37.36
N ASN A 121 20.13 -10.66 -38.13
CA ASN A 121 20.74 -10.86 -39.46
C ASN A 121 21.60 -9.66 -39.85
N PRO A 122 22.84 -9.90 -40.31
CA PRO A 122 23.81 -8.86 -40.60
C PRO A 122 23.80 -8.49 -42.08
N SER A 123 23.66 -7.22 -42.42
CA SER A 123 24.41 -6.61 -43.54
C SER A 123 23.98 -5.17 -43.85
N GLY A 124 24.92 -4.25 -43.78
CA GLY A 124 25.07 -3.25 -44.82
C GLY A 124 24.69 -1.80 -44.46
N GLN A 125 25.71 -1.00 -44.19
CA GLN A 125 25.99 0.37 -44.65
C GLN A 125 25.49 1.58 -43.84
N ASP A 126 26.48 2.26 -43.28
CA ASP A 126 26.72 3.71 -43.14
C ASP A 126 25.51 4.65 -42.88
N GLY A 127 25.34 4.97 -41.63
CA GLY A 127 24.70 6.21 -41.16
C GLY A 127 25.40 6.60 -39.86
N LYS A 128 26.11 7.70 -39.86
CA LYS A 128 26.83 8.27 -38.75
C LYS A 128 25.87 8.48 -37.57
N LYS A 129 25.85 7.53 -36.64
CA LYS A 129 25.10 7.57 -35.38
C LYS A 129 26.05 8.08 -34.32
N ASP A 130 25.87 9.31 -33.90
CA ASP A 130 26.49 9.86 -32.70
C ASP A 130 25.90 9.14 -31.49
N THR A 131 26.40 7.95 -31.21
CA THR A 131 26.07 7.17 -30.02
C THR A 131 27.32 7.17 -29.15
N THR A 132 27.39 8.12 -28.23
CA THR A 132 28.03 7.86 -26.96
C THR A 132 27.11 6.87 -26.22
N ASP A 133 27.36 5.60 -26.47
CA ASP A 133 26.73 4.47 -25.80
C ASP A 133 27.28 4.45 -24.36
N THR A 134 26.70 5.33 -23.50
CA THR A 134 27.06 5.36 -22.09
C THR A 134 26.28 4.23 -21.44
N ASP A 135 26.99 3.33 -20.76
CA ASP A 135 26.39 2.24 -19.99
C ASP A 135 25.34 2.80 -19.02
N PRO A 136 24.05 2.41 -19.11
CA PRO A 136 23.00 2.92 -18.24
C PRO A 136 23.25 2.68 -16.75
N SER A 137 24.11 1.71 -16.40
CA SER A 137 24.50 1.45 -15.00
C SER A 137 25.40 2.54 -14.42
N THR A 138 26.06 3.34 -15.25
CA THR A 138 27.08 4.32 -14.83
C THR A 138 26.79 5.74 -15.29
N ASP A 139 25.76 5.98 -16.08
CA ASP A 139 25.47 7.27 -16.68
C ASP A 139 24.80 8.26 -15.71
N GLY A 140 24.32 7.79 -14.54
CA GLY A 140 23.62 8.59 -13.54
C GLY A 140 22.26 9.10 -13.99
N LYS A 141 21.75 8.61 -15.13
CA LYS A 141 20.46 8.98 -15.70
C LYS A 141 19.43 7.86 -15.63
N HIS A 142 19.85 6.64 -15.37
CA HIS A 142 18.98 5.48 -15.24
C HIS A 142 18.98 4.93 -13.82
N THR A 143 17.90 4.25 -13.47
CA THR A 143 17.78 3.44 -12.25
C THR A 143 17.39 2.03 -12.63
N LEU A 144 17.95 1.03 -11.95
CA LEU A 144 17.60 -0.36 -12.16
C LEU A 144 16.26 -0.65 -11.49
N VAL A 145 15.29 -1.16 -12.23
CA VAL A 145 14.00 -1.61 -11.71
C VAL A 145 13.90 -3.12 -11.91
N THR A 146 13.72 -3.84 -10.81
CA THR A 146 13.43 -5.28 -10.85
C THR A 146 11.93 -5.46 -10.71
N ASN A 147 11.31 -6.13 -11.69
CA ASN A 147 9.88 -6.40 -11.63
C ASN A 147 9.57 -7.63 -10.75
N ARG A 148 8.27 -7.86 -10.48
CA ARG A 148 7.79 -8.99 -9.67
C ARG A 148 8.24 -10.36 -10.17
N ASP A 149 8.58 -10.50 -11.47
CA ASP A 149 9.09 -11.74 -12.07
C ASP A 149 10.62 -11.86 -11.93
N GLY A 150 11.27 -10.91 -11.25
CA GLY A 150 12.72 -10.86 -11.10
C GLY A 150 13.48 -10.36 -12.34
N LYS A 151 12.76 -9.84 -13.34
CA LYS A 151 13.40 -9.26 -14.53
C LYS A 151 13.87 -7.84 -14.23
N GLU A 152 15.11 -7.56 -14.56
CA GLU A 152 15.74 -6.26 -14.40
C GLU A 152 15.64 -5.42 -15.67
N GLU A 153 15.41 -4.12 -15.49
CA GLU A 153 15.32 -3.13 -16.55
C GLU A 153 15.89 -1.79 -16.09
N TRP A 154 16.75 -1.18 -16.94
CA TRP A 154 17.26 0.17 -16.71
C TRP A 154 16.24 1.19 -17.21
N VAL A 155 15.68 1.96 -16.30
CA VAL A 155 14.63 2.96 -16.56
C VAL A 155 15.23 4.36 -16.44
N LEU A 156 14.95 5.24 -17.42
CA LEU A 156 15.42 6.61 -17.41
C LEU A 156 14.78 7.39 -16.25
N ILE A 157 15.61 8.08 -15.47
CA ILE A 157 15.15 8.94 -14.37
C ILE A 157 14.63 10.25 -14.94
N SER A 158 13.36 10.57 -14.71
CA SER A 158 12.79 11.84 -15.12
C SER A 158 13.52 13.02 -14.48
N PRO A 159 14.01 13.99 -15.26
CA PRO A 159 14.62 15.19 -14.71
C PRO A 159 13.58 16.17 -14.14
N TYR A 160 12.29 15.97 -14.41
CA TYR A 160 11.19 16.87 -14.06
C TYR A 160 10.52 16.50 -12.72
N LEU A 161 10.76 15.30 -12.21
CA LEU A 161 10.25 14.89 -10.91
C LEU A 161 11.22 15.30 -9.80
N PRO A 162 10.68 15.75 -8.64
CA PRO A 162 11.51 16.09 -7.50
C PRO A 162 12.24 14.85 -7.01
N LYS A 163 13.54 14.98 -6.80
CA LYS A 163 14.39 13.93 -6.22
C LYS A 163 14.44 14.08 -4.70
N HIS A 164 14.79 13.01 -4.01
CA HIS A 164 15.15 13.12 -2.60
C HIS A 164 16.52 13.81 -2.45
N GLU A 165 16.73 14.46 -1.31
CA GLU A 165 18.00 15.13 -0.97
C GLU A 165 18.69 14.47 0.23
N TYR A 166 18.30 13.23 0.57
CA TYR A 166 18.89 12.52 1.70
C TYR A 166 20.33 12.08 1.41
N ASP A 167 21.19 12.37 2.38
CA ASP A 167 22.55 11.85 2.43
C ASP A 167 22.53 10.54 3.27
N PHE A 168 22.44 9.42 2.59
CA PHE A 168 22.30 8.12 3.24
C PHE A 168 23.54 7.68 4.04
N THR A 169 24.68 8.39 3.94
CA THR A 169 25.80 8.20 4.87
C THR A 169 25.46 8.62 6.31
N LYS A 170 24.37 9.33 6.48
CA LYS A 170 23.82 9.77 7.77
C LYS A 170 22.76 8.81 8.35
N LEU A 171 22.44 7.73 7.64
CA LEU A 171 21.65 6.63 8.18
C LEU A 171 22.50 5.81 9.16
N VAL A 172 21.90 5.45 10.27
CA VAL A 172 22.52 4.60 11.29
C VAL A 172 21.52 3.53 11.71
N CYS A 173 21.85 2.27 11.50
CA CYS A 173 21.11 1.16 12.05
C CYS A 173 21.57 0.91 13.50
N GLN A 174 20.67 1.05 14.45
CA GLN A 174 20.94 0.82 15.88
C GLN A 174 19.89 -0.11 16.46
N SER A 175 20.28 -1.32 16.87
CA SER A 175 19.36 -2.33 17.42
C SER A 175 18.21 -2.59 16.45
N ASP A 176 18.52 -2.81 15.17
CA ASP A 176 17.61 -3.07 14.06
C ASP A 176 16.69 -1.89 13.67
N PHE A 177 16.85 -0.73 14.32
CA PHE A 177 16.11 0.48 14.01
C PHE A 177 16.94 1.45 13.17
N MET A 178 16.45 1.77 11.99
CA MET A 178 17.07 2.77 11.11
C MET A 178 16.77 4.17 11.63
N LYS A 179 17.82 5.00 11.76
CA LYS A 179 17.77 6.39 12.22
C LYS A 179 18.52 7.29 11.26
N TYR A 180 18.02 8.49 11.04
CA TYR A 180 18.65 9.50 10.20
C TYR A 180 19.07 10.71 11.02
N TYR A 181 20.33 11.11 10.88
CA TYR A 181 20.90 12.24 11.62
C TYR A 181 21.25 13.37 10.66
N GLN A 182 20.75 14.57 10.91
CA GLN A 182 21.13 15.78 10.19
C GLN A 182 21.81 16.76 11.16
N ASP A 183 23.02 17.21 10.80
CA ASP A 183 23.84 18.09 11.66
C ASP A 183 24.03 17.57 13.08
N GLY A 184 24.19 16.25 13.22
CA GLY A 184 24.36 15.57 14.49
C GLY A 184 23.09 15.42 15.34
N LYS A 185 21.93 15.84 14.84
CA LYS A 185 20.63 15.67 15.49
C LYS A 185 19.83 14.56 14.81
N LEU A 186 19.16 13.76 15.63
CA LEU A 186 18.17 12.81 15.14
C LEU A 186 16.99 13.59 14.55
N THR A 187 16.68 13.34 13.26
CA THR A 187 15.60 14.01 12.51
C THR A 187 14.63 13.04 11.89
N SER A 188 14.66 11.79 12.31
CA SER A 188 13.77 10.76 11.84
C SER A 188 13.00 10.10 12.98
N TYR A 189 11.93 9.40 12.60
CA TYR A 189 11.00 8.73 13.50
C TYR A 189 10.89 7.26 13.10
N VAL A 190 10.89 6.36 14.07
CA VAL A 190 10.80 4.91 13.86
C VAL A 190 9.36 4.46 13.94
N GLY A 191 8.91 3.68 12.99
CA GLY A 191 7.55 3.16 12.96
C GLY A 191 7.44 1.71 12.53
N VAL A 192 6.24 1.17 12.71
CA VAL A 192 5.85 -0.15 12.22
C VAL A 192 4.50 -0.04 11.51
N ASP A 193 4.27 -0.87 10.49
CA ASP A 193 2.93 -1.04 9.96
C ASP A 193 2.31 -2.34 10.47
N ILE A 194 1.04 -2.27 10.81
CA ILE A 194 0.29 -3.31 11.53
C ILE A 194 -1.00 -3.62 10.78
N SER A 195 -1.28 -4.89 10.64
CA SER A 195 -2.53 -5.43 10.12
C SER A 195 -2.94 -6.66 10.93
N LYS A 196 -3.97 -7.36 10.50
CA LYS A 196 -4.41 -8.62 11.11
C LYS A 196 -3.32 -9.70 11.17
N TYR A 197 -2.29 -9.59 10.34
CA TYR A 197 -1.20 -10.58 10.29
C TYR A 197 -0.25 -10.53 11.48
N GLN A 198 -0.28 -9.45 12.27
CA GLN A 198 0.46 -9.32 13.51
C GLN A 198 -0.34 -9.78 14.73
N ASP A 199 -1.59 -10.26 14.54
CA ASP A 199 -2.49 -10.68 15.62
C ASP A 199 -2.57 -9.64 16.76
N TYR A 200 -2.41 -10.10 18.02
CA TYR A 200 -2.42 -9.22 19.17
C TYR A 200 -1.09 -8.46 19.31
N VAL A 201 -1.15 -7.14 19.31
CA VAL A 201 0.01 -6.24 19.47
C VAL A 201 -0.04 -5.53 20.82
N ASP A 202 1.06 -5.55 21.58
CA ASP A 202 1.22 -4.76 22.80
C ASP A 202 1.85 -3.40 22.49
N PHE A 203 1.01 -2.39 22.25
CA PHE A 203 1.46 -1.04 21.87
C PHE A 203 2.24 -0.31 22.99
N LEU A 204 2.04 -0.67 24.26
CA LEU A 204 2.86 -0.11 25.34
C LEU A 204 4.30 -0.63 25.28
N LYS A 205 4.49 -1.90 24.90
CA LYS A 205 5.83 -2.44 24.67
C LYS A 205 6.46 -1.85 23.43
N LEU A 206 5.72 -1.70 22.33
CA LEU A 206 6.23 -1.02 21.12
C LEU A 206 6.77 0.38 21.46
N LYS A 207 6.01 1.18 22.21
CA LYS A 207 6.45 2.50 22.62
C LYS A 207 7.71 2.46 23.48
N LYS A 208 7.81 1.50 24.41
CA LYS A 208 9.02 1.30 25.24
C LYS A 208 10.21 0.84 24.42
N ALA A 209 10.00 0.06 23.36
CA ALA A 209 11.05 -0.35 22.43
C ALA A 209 11.61 0.81 21.61
N GLY A 210 10.92 1.95 21.56
CA GLY A 210 11.35 3.15 20.83
C GLY A 210 10.62 3.35 19.51
N ILE A 211 9.43 2.74 19.33
CA ILE A 211 8.55 3.03 18.22
C ILE A 211 7.83 4.35 18.46
N ASP A 212 7.93 5.28 17.52
CA ASP A 212 7.33 6.61 17.58
C ASP A 212 5.93 6.63 16.97
N PHE A 213 5.71 5.90 15.87
CA PHE A 213 4.43 5.86 15.15
C PHE A 213 4.05 4.46 14.66
N VAL A 214 2.78 4.31 14.38
CA VAL A 214 2.23 3.09 13.76
C VAL A 214 1.37 3.46 12.56
N MET A 215 1.43 2.64 11.50
CA MET A 215 0.54 2.67 10.35
C MET A 215 -0.41 1.47 10.46
N LEU A 216 -1.71 1.72 10.69
CA LEU A 216 -2.70 0.66 10.93
C LEU A 216 -3.54 0.40 9.68
N ARG A 217 -3.66 -0.85 9.24
CA ARG A 217 -4.53 -1.20 8.12
C ARG A 217 -6.00 -1.07 8.53
N VAL A 218 -6.75 -0.21 7.81
CA VAL A 218 -8.20 -0.07 8.00
C VAL A 218 -8.95 -1.26 7.40
N GLY A 219 -8.51 -1.70 6.24
CA GLY A 219 -9.13 -2.78 5.50
C GLY A 219 -8.51 -2.96 4.12
N ALA A 220 -9.16 -3.77 3.32
CA ALA A 220 -8.72 -4.06 1.95
C ALA A 220 -9.91 -4.29 1.03
N ARG A 221 -9.73 -4.05 -0.27
CA ARG A 221 -10.64 -4.55 -1.30
C ARG A 221 -10.13 -5.90 -1.82
N GLY A 222 -10.99 -6.90 -1.85
CA GLY A 222 -10.66 -8.24 -2.31
C GLY A 222 -10.25 -8.26 -3.78
N TYR A 223 -9.11 -8.84 -4.10
CA TYR A 223 -8.51 -8.86 -5.43
C TYR A 223 -9.35 -9.63 -6.47
N GLY A 224 -10.16 -10.61 -6.03
CA GLY A 224 -11.07 -11.36 -6.91
C GLY A 224 -12.51 -10.86 -6.82
N SER A 225 -13.02 -10.65 -5.59
CA SER A 225 -14.43 -10.30 -5.34
C SER A 225 -14.74 -8.83 -5.54
N GLY A 226 -13.76 -7.94 -5.37
CA GLY A 226 -13.95 -6.50 -5.34
C GLY A 226 -14.71 -6.00 -4.10
N GLN A 227 -15.01 -6.86 -3.12
CA GLN A 227 -15.68 -6.46 -1.89
C GLN A 227 -14.70 -5.86 -0.90
N ILE A 228 -15.14 -4.83 -0.19
CA ILE A 228 -14.36 -4.24 0.91
C ILE A 228 -14.55 -5.10 2.16
N VAL A 229 -13.41 -5.41 2.81
CA VAL A 229 -13.34 -6.11 4.08
C VAL A 229 -12.52 -5.28 5.05
N LEU A 230 -13.09 -4.92 6.19
CA LEU A 230 -12.35 -4.25 7.25
C LEU A 230 -11.34 -5.23 7.89
N ASP A 231 -10.20 -4.69 8.30
CA ASP A 231 -9.26 -5.46 9.10
C ASP A 231 -9.85 -5.75 10.48
N GLU A 232 -9.93 -7.01 10.84
CA GLU A 232 -10.63 -7.46 12.05
C GLU A 232 -10.01 -6.94 13.35
N TYR A 233 -8.73 -6.58 13.34
CA TYR A 233 -8.03 -5.99 14.49
C TYR A 233 -7.99 -4.46 14.45
N PHE A 234 -8.44 -3.82 13.36
CA PHE A 234 -8.26 -2.38 13.16
C PHE A 234 -8.81 -1.55 14.34
N ALA A 235 -10.08 -1.74 14.68
CA ALA A 235 -10.74 -0.92 15.71
C ALA A 235 -10.09 -1.09 17.09
N ASP A 236 -9.71 -2.32 17.44
CA ASP A 236 -9.02 -2.61 18.70
C ASP A 236 -7.58 -2.09 18.69
N ASN A 237 -6.84 -2.26 17.60
CA ASN A 237 -5.50 -1.72 17.43
C ASN A 237 -5.50 -0.19 17.51
N LEU A 238 -6.43 0.47 16.82
CA LEU A 238 -6.56 1.93 16.82
C LEU A 238 -6.78 2.47 18.24
N LYS A 239 -7.70 1.83 18.99
CA LYS A 239 -7.95 2.20 20.38
C LYS A 239 -6.69 2.00 21.25
N ARG A 240 -6.07 0.83 21.19
CA ARG A 240 -4.91 0.50 22.04
C ARG A 240 -3.67 1.31 21.70
N ALA A 241 -3.43 1.62 20.42
CA ALA A 241 -2.36 2.50 19.99
C ALA A 241 -2.59 3.95 20.49
N THR A 242 -3.85 4.41 20.46
CA THR A 242 -4.25 5.71 21.03
C THR A 242 -4.00 5.75 22.54
N ASP A 243 -4.44 4.74 23.27
CA ASP A 243 -4.26 4.63 24.72
C ASP A 243 -2.77 4.56 25.10
N ALA A 244 -1.93 3.95 24.27
CA ALA A 244 -0.47 3.91 24.45
C ALA A 244 0.19 5.25 24.12
N GLY A 245 -0.50 6.18 23.46
CA GLY A 245 0.01 7.50 23.06
C GLY A 245 1.05 7.45 21.96
N LEU A 246 0.95 6.48 21.04
CA LEU A 246 1.72 6.45 19.81
C LEU A 246 1.14 7.45 18.79
N GLN A 247 1.99 7.93 17.88
CA GLN A 247 1.49 8.64 16.70
C GLN A 247 0.85 7.62 15.74
N ILE A 248 -0.28 8.00 15.14
CA ILE A 248 -1.09 7.04 14.38
C ILE A 248 -1.34 7.57 12.97
N GLY A 249 -0.95 6.78 11.97
CA GLY A 249 -1.42 6.83 10.61
C GLY A 249 -2.20 5.56 10.27
N VAL A 250 -2.86 5.58 9.13
CA VAL A 250 -3.61 4.43 8.66
C VAL A 250 -3.38 4.18 7.18
N TYR A 251 -3.67 2.97 6.71
CA TYR A 251 -3.62 2.66 5.28
C TYR A 251 -4.76 1.73 4.86
N PHE A 252 -5.04 1.76 3.57
CA PHE A 252 -6.03 0.89 2.95
C PHE A 252 -5.41 0.18 1.74
N THR A 253 -5.52 -1.16 1.73
CA THR A 253 -5.01 -1.98 0.62
C THR A 253 -6.07 -2.06 -0.48
N SER A 254 -5.82 -1.37 -1.58
CA SER A 254 -6.74 -1.19 -2.68
C SER A 254 -6.56 -2.22 -3.79
N GLN A 255 -7.69 -2.66 -4.33
CA GLN A 255 -7.80 -3.37 -5.60
C GLN A 255 -8.91 -2.71 -6.45
N ALA A 256 -9.05 -1.39 -6.33
CA ALA A 256 -9.99 -0.61 -7.11
C ALA A 256 -9.63 -0.64 -8.61
N ILE A 257 -10.65 -0.72 -9.46
CA ILE A 257 -10.51 -0.66 -10.93
C ILE A 257 -11.20 0.57 -11.53
N THR A 258 -11.81 1.40 -10.67
CA THR A 258 -12.44 2.67 -11.03
C THR A 258 -12.19 3.73 -9.97
N GLU A 259 -12.25 5.01 -10.38
CA GLU A 259 -12.20 6.15 -9.44
C GLU A 259 -13.33 6.09 -8.40
N ALA A 260 -14.52 5.64 -8.79
CA ALA A 260 -15.65 5.50 -7.87
C ALA A 260 -15.38 4.48 -6.75
N GLU A 261 -14.75 3.36 -7.07
CA GLU A 261 -14.32 2.38 -6.07
C GLU A 261 -13.26 2.95 -5.12
N ALA A 262 -12.31 3.73 -5.63
CA ALA A 262 -11.31 4.40 -4.80
C ALA A 262 -11.91 5.42 -3.85
N VAL A 263 -12.93 6.18 -4.31
CA VAL A 263 -13.70 7.10 -3.45
C VAL A 263 -14.50 6.33 -2.39
N GLU A 264 -15.07 5.17 -2.74
CA GLU A 264 -15.73 4.29 -1.77
C GLU A 264 -14.75 3.83 -0.68
N GLU A 265 -13.55 3.38 -1.05
CA GLU A 265 -12.49 2.98 -0.13
C GLU A 265 -12.08 4.13 0.80
N ALA A 266 -11.86 5.32 0.25
CA ALA A 266 -11.55 6.52 1.02
C ALA A 266 -12.66 6.85 2.04
N ASN A 267 -13.93 6.76 1.65
CA ASN A 267 -15.05 7.00 2.56
C ASN A 267 -15.15 5.94 3.66
N VAL A 268 -14.80 4.68 3.38
CA VAL A 268 -14.70 3.64 4.40
C VAL A 268 -13.61 4.00 5.41
N VAL A 269 -12.44 4.43 4.96
CA VAL A 269 -11.37 4.91 5.84
C VAL A 269 -11.86 6.05 6.71
N LEU A 270 -12.39 7.12 6.11
CA LEU A 270 -12.87 8.32 6.82
C LEU A 270 -13.91 7.99 7.89
N ASN A 271 -14.86 7.11 7.58
CA ASN A 271 -15.90 6.69 8.53
C ASN A 271 -15.34 5.95 9.75
N ASN A 272 -14.24 5.23 9.59
CA ASN A 272 -13.63 4.44 10.65
C ASN A 272 -12.63 5.22 11.52
N ILE A 273 -12.11 6.36 11.05
CA ILE A 273 -11.12 7.17 11.78
C ILE A 273 -11.65 8.48 12.35
N LYS A 274 -12.86 8.93 11.97
CA LYS A 274 -13.40 10.28 12.30
C LYS A 274 -13.43 10.62 13.79
N ASP A 275 -13.56 9.61 14.65
CA ASP A 275 -13.69 9.79 16.11
C ASP A 275 -12.32 9.69 16.83
N TYR A 276 -11.22 9.59 16.05
CA TYR A 276 -9.86 9.44 16.58
C TYR A 276 -8.94 10.56 16.09
N LYS A 277 -7.93 10.86 16.89
CA LYS A 277 -6.88 11.80 16.47
C LYS A 277 -5.84 11.06 15.63
N ILE A 278 -5.94 11.17 14.31
CA ILE A 278 -4.94 10.65 13.37
C ILE A 278 -3.90 11.76 13.13
N THR A 279 -2.65 11.50 13.51
CA THR A 279 -1.55 12.48 13.46
C THR A 279 -0.61 12.23 12.31
N TYR A 280 -0.48 10.98 11.89
CA TYR A 280 0.26 10.55 10.71
C TYR A 280 -0.69 10.39 9.51
N PRO A 281 -0.17 10.27 8.28
CA PRO A 281 -1.01 10.29 7.10
C PRO A 281 -1.96 9.09 6.96
N VAL A 282 -2.94 9.26 6.06
CA VAL A 282 -3.71 8.16 5.47
C VAL A 282 -3.02 7.75 4.18
N ALA A 283 -2.60 6.49 4.09
CA ALA A 283 -1.89 5.96 2.93
C ALA A 283 -2.82 5.14 2.01
N PHE A 284 -2.61 5.33 0.71
CA PHE A 284 -3.18 4.48 -0.33
C PHE A 284 -2.16 3.43 -0.73
N ASP A 285 -2.48 2.16 -0.50
CA ASP A 285 -1.67 1.00 -0.83
C ASP A 285 -2.35 0.24 -1.95
N MET A 286 -1.88 0.44 -3.19
CA MET A 286 -2.32 -0.30 -4.36
C MET A 286 -1.11 -1.00 -4.96
N GLY A 287 -1.19 -2.31 -5.11
CA GLY A 287 -0.10 -3.11 -5.61
C GLY A 287 -0.57 -4.43 -6.22
N PHE A 288 0.28 -5.05 -6.99
CA PHE A 288 0.04 -6.40 -7.47
C PHE A 288 -0.06 -7.38 -6.30
N VAL A 289 -0.93 -8.35 -6.44
CA VAL A 289 -0.99 -9.52 -5.55
C VAL A 289 -0.38 -10.71 -6.29
N ASP A 290 0.04 -11.72 -5.55
CA ASP A 290 0.59 -12.95 -6.15
C ASP A 290 -0.55 -13.82 -6.74
N ASN A 291 -1.25 -13.22 -7.71
CA ASN A 291 -2.34 -13.85 -8.46
C ASN A 291 -2.60 -13.08 -9.75
N ASP A 292 -2.28 -13.69 -10.88
CA ASP A 292 -2.40 -13.13 -12.24
C ASP A 292 -3.84 -12.88 -12.71
N THR A 293 -4.84 -13.34 -11.96
CA THR A 293 -6.26 -13.07 -12.20
C THR A 293 -6.82 -11.93 -11.37
N ALA A 294 -5.96 -11.21 -10.63
CA ALA A 294 -6.38 -10.08 -9.81
C ALA A 294 -7.00 -8.97 -10.66
N ARG A 295 -7.97 -8.26 -10.08
CA ARG A 295 -8.77 -7.23 -10.76
C ARG A 295 -7.94 -6.14 -11.41
N ILE A 296 -6.83 -5.75 -10.77
CA ILE A 296 -5.98 -4.63 -11.23
C ILE A 296 -4.99 -5.01 -12.32
N GLU A 297 -4.83 -6.30 -12.66
CA GLU A 297 -3.88 -6.75 -13.69
C GLU A 297 -4.16 -6.12 -15.08
N GLY A 298 -5.43 -5.94 -15.40
CA GLY A 298 -5.84 -5.33 -16.68
C GLY A 298 -6.04 -3.81 -16.62
N VAL A 299 -5.77 -3.15 -15.50
CA VAL A 299 -5.96 -1.71 -15.37
C VAL A 299 -4.75 -0.97 -15.94
N SER A 300 -4.99 -0.02 -16.84
CA SER A 300 -3.93 0.79 -17.44
C SER A 300 -3.21 1.66 -16.40
N ARG A 301 -1.93 1.99 -16.67
CA ARG A 301 -1.16 2.94 -15.87
C ARG A 301 -1.89 4.27 -15.66
N ALA A 302 -2.51 4.79 -16.72
CA ALA A 302 -3.28 6.03 -16.66
C ALA A 302 -4.48 5.92 -15.73
N ASP A 303 -5.18 4.78 -15.72
CA ASP A 303 -6.34 4.58 -14.85
C ASP A 303 -5.91 4.27 -13.41
N LYS A 304 -4.84 3.50 -13.19
CA LYS A 304 -4.22 3.33 -11.86
C LYS A 304 -3.88 4.70 -11.24
N THR A 305 -3.33 5.62 -12.06
CA THR A 305 -3.03 6.99 -11.63
C THR A 305 -4.28 7.77 -11.21
N LYS A 306 -5.37 7.70 -12.00
CA LYS A 306 -6.64 8.37 -11.66
C LYS A 306 -7.28 7.77 -10.40
N ILE A 307 -7.26 6.46 -10.29
CA ILE A 307 -7.76 5.72 -9.12
C ILE A 307 -7.01 6.15 -7.86
N THR A 308 -5.67 6.12 -7.92
CA THR A 308 -4.80 6.60 -6.83
C THR A 308 -5.13 8.04 -6.44
N LYS A 309 -5.24 8.93 -7.45
CA LYS A 309 -5.56 10.34 -7.23
C LYS A 309 -6.93 10.52 -6.59
N ALA A 310 -7.95 9.79 -7.02
CA ALA A 310 -9.31 9.88 -6.49
C ALA A 310 -9.38 9.54 -5.00
N PHE A 311 -8.66 8.51 -4.55
CA PHE A 311 -8.55 8.18 -3.14
C PHE A 311 -7.86 9.30 -2.36
N LEU A 312 -6.65 9.70 -2.80
CA LEU A 312 -5.83 10.68 -2.08
C LEU A 312 -6.49 12.06 -2.02
N ASP A 313 -7.15 12.50 -3.11
CA ASP A 313 -7.93 13.74 -3.12
C ASP A 313 -9.10 13.70 -2.13
N THR A 314 -9.81 12.58 -2.05
CA THR A 314 -10.94 12.42 -1.12
C THR A 314 -10.47 12.51 0.34
N ILE A 315 -9.35 11.88 0.67
CA ILE A 315 -8.73 11.95 1.99
C ILE A 315 -8.24 13.37 2.30
N ALA A 316 -7.55 14.01 1.34
CA ALA A 316 -7.05 15.38 1.50
C ALA A 316 -8.20 16.38 1.69
N ALA A 317 -9.32 16.22 0.95
CA ALA A 317 -10.50 17.05 1.08
C ALA A 317 -11.15 16.96 2.48
N ALA A 318 -10.98 15.84 3.17
CA ALA A 318 -11.42 15.66 4.55
C ALA A 318 -10.43 16.24 5.59
N GLY A 319 -9.31 16.83 5.15
CA GLY A 319 -8.32 17.48 6.01
C GLY A 319 -7.22 16.57 6.56
N TYR A 320 -7.11 15.34 6.07
CA TYR A 320 -6.05 14.43 6.46
C TYR A 320 -4.83 14.56 5.53
N LYS A 321 -3.65 14.31 6.07
CA LYS A 321 -2.42 14.16 5.29
C LYS A 321 -2.47 12.86 4.51
N THR A 322 -1.85 12.84 3.35
CA THR A 322 -1.92 11.71 2.42
C THR A 322 -0.55 11.14 2.10
N LEU A 323 -0.49 9.82 1.89
CA LEU A 323 0.69 9.12 1.40
C LEU A 323 0.31 8.17 0.26
N LEU A 324 1.14 8.14 -0.76
CA LEU A 324 1.14 7.09 -1.76
C LEU A 324 2.17 6.03 -1.33
N TYR A 325 1.69 4.82 -0.99
CA TYR A 325 2.56 3.68 -0.72
C TYR A 325 2.82 2.90 -2.02
N GLY A 326 4.04 2.41 -2.15
CA GLY A 326 4.40 1.49 -3.23
C GLY A 326 5.87 1.09 -3.19
N ASN A 327 6.17 -0.04 -3.83
CA ASN A 327 7.54 -0.42 -4.11
C ASN A 327 8.09 0.38 -5.30
N LYS A 328 9.39 0.25 -5.53
CA LYS A 328 10.09 0.99 -6.59
C LYS A 328 9.50 0.71 -7.98
N GLU A 329 9.17 -0.55 -8.29
CA GLU A 329 8.53 -0.93 -9.55
C GLU A 329 7.19 -0.23 -9.72
N TRP A 330 6.30 -0.34 -8.72
CA TRP A 330 4.98 0.27 -8.75
C TRP A 330 5.03 1.77 -8.99
N LEU A 331 5.84 2.46 -8.19
CA LEU A 331 5.97 3.92 -8.25
C LEU A 331 6.53 4.42 -9.59
N ILE A 332 7.43 3.66 -10.21
CA ILE A 332 8.07 4.08 -11.47
C ILE A 332 7.26 3.65 -12.70
N LYS A 333 6.68 2.43 -12.68
CA LYS A 333 6.09 1.82 -13.90
C LYS A 333 4.57 1.84 -13.91
N GLU A 334 3.92 1.73 -12.75
CA GLU A 334 2.48 1.47 -12.67
C GLU A 334 1.63 2.73 -12.46
N VAL A 335 2.24 3.84 -12.05
CA VAL A 335 1.56 5.13 -11.90
C VAL A 335 2.35 6.27 -12.53
N ASP A 336 1.66 7.34 -12.91
CA ASP A 336 2.26 8.57 -13.42
C ASP A 336 2.55 9.53 -12.26
N LEU A 337 3.77 9.49 -11.75
CA LEU A 337 4.21 10.33 -10.63
C LEU A 337 4.13 11.83 -10.93
N SER A 338 4.13 12.26 -12.20
CA SER A 338 3.98 13.69 -12.52
C SER A 338 2.60 14.22 -12.10
N LYS A 339 1.58 13.37 -12.15
CA LYS A 339 0.20 13.69 -11.72
C LYS A 339 -0.04 13.46 -10.23
N LEU A 340 0.90 12.82 -9.56
CA LEU A 340 0.83 12.47 -8.14
C LEU A 340 1.87 13.22 -7.30
N SER A 341 2.62 14.15 -7.87
CA SER A 341 3.74 14.87 -7.23
C SER A 341 3.33 15.73 -6.03
N ALA A 342 2.04 16.05 -5.90
CA ALA A 342 1.49 16.78 -4.76
C ALA A 342 1.40 15.95 -3.48
N TYR A 343 1.45 14.61 -3.58
CA TYR A 343 1.35 13.72 -2.45
C TYR A 343 2.72 13.27 -1.97
N ASP A 344 2.84 13.04 -0.67
CA ASP A 344 4.04 12.43 -0.11
C ASP A 344 4.08 10.92 -0.46
N VAL A 345 5.27 10.34 -0.52
CA VAL A 345 5.48 8.93 -0.87
C VAL A 345 6.00 8.15 0.33
N TRP A 346 5.42 6.99 0.55
CA TRP A 346 5.90 5.94 1.43
C TRP A 346 6.49 4.82 0.56
N LEU A 347 7.80 4.83 0.45
CA LEU A 347 8.55 3.87 -0.35
C LEU A 347 8.64 2.52 0.38
N SER A 348 8.34 1.43 -0.31
CA SER A 348 8.67 0.07 0.13
C SER A 348 9.88 -0.44 -0.66
N GLN A 349 11.00 -0.55 0.02
CA GLN A 349 12.23 -1.12 -0.56
C GLN A 349 13.09 -1.70 0.57
N VAL A 350 13.01 -3.01 0.78
CA VAL A 350 13.79 -3.69 1.81
C VAL A 350 15.28 -3.59 1.50
N GLY A 351 16.07 -3.20 2.50
CA GLY A 351 17.52 -3.06 2.41
C GLY A 351 18.12 -1.98 3.29
N ASP A 352 19.43 -1.86 3.27
CA ASP A 352 20.18 -0.92 4.10
C ASP A 352 20.10 0.53 3.60
N VAL A 353 19.98 0.71 2.29
CA VAL A 353 19.92 2.02 1.61
C VAL A 353 19.00 1.89 0.39
N PRO A 354 17.99 2.77 0.24
CA PRO A 354 17.13 2.75 -0.92
C PRO A 354 17.84 3.38 -2.12
N ASP A 355 17.58 2.86 -3.32
CA ASP A 355 18.06 3.42 -4.58
C ASP A 355 16.96 4.04 -5.45
N TYR A 356 15.76 4.24 -4.87
CA TYR A 356 14.67 4.95 -5.50
C TYR A 356 15.03 6.43 -5.72
N PRO A 357 14.97 6.96 -6.95
CA PRO A 357 15.60 8.24 -7.26
C PRO A 357 14.77 9.47 -6.90
N TYR A 358 13.46 9.32 -6.68
CA TYR A 358 12.55 10.45 -6.48
C TYR A 358 12.30 10.74 -5.00
N ARG A 359 11.58 11.83 -4.73
CA ARG A 359 11.23 12.25 -3.38
C ARG A 359 10.31 11.22 -2.71
N PHE A 360 10.63 10.90 -1.47
CA PHE A 360 9.79 10.16 -0.54
C PHE A 360 10.00 10.73 0.87
N THR A 361 9.07 10.49 1.77
CA THR A 361 9.09 11.02 3.14
C THR A 361 9.07 9.92 4.19
N MET A 362 8.64 8.73 3.79
CA MET A 362 8.64 7.53 4.62
C MET A 362 9.22 6.37 3.82
N TRP A 363 9.91 5.47 4.51
CA TRP A 363 10.55 4.31 3.89
C TRP A 363 10.35 3.07 4.77
N GLN A 364 9.76 2.02 4.19
CA GLN A 364 9.69 0.68 4.74
C GLN A 364 10.95 -0.06 4.31
N TYR A 365 11.85 -0.31 5.26
CA TYR A 365 13.20 -0.80 4.99
C TYR A 365 13.44 -2.27 5.35
N ALA A 366 12.55 -2.87 6.15
CA ALA A 366 12.65 -4.27 6.55
C ALA A 366 11.27 -4.85 6.83
N ASP A 367 11.13 -6.17 6.71
CA ASP A 367 9.88 -6.93 6.91
C ASP A 367 10.06 -8.16 7.83
N ASP A 368 11.27 -8.35 8.35
CA ASP A 368 11.65 -9.53 9.12
C ASP A 368 12.22 -9.19 10.52
N ILE A 369 11.96 -8.00 11.04
CA ILE A 369 12.51 -7.56 12.34
C ILE A 369 11.59 -7.97 13.49
N SER A 370 12.18 -8.56 14.53
CA SER A 370 11.48 -8.86 15.77
C SER A 370 11.46 -7.63 16.68
N VAL A 371 10.27 -7.18 17.08
CA VAL A 371 10.08 -6.02 17.95
C VAL A 371 9.29 -6.42 19.20
N ASP A 372 9.75 -5.99 20.39
CA ASP A 372 9.00 -6.28 21.63
C ASP A 372 7.60 -5.68 21.57
N GLY A 373 6.60 -6.52 21.71
CA GLY A 373 5.19 -6.16 21.60
C GLY A 373 4.48 -6.76 20.37
N ILE A 374 5.22 -7.32 19.41
CA ILE A 374 4.66 -8.05 18.26
C ILE A 374 5.10 -9.50 18.35
N ALA A 375 4.15 -10.43 18.16
CA ALA A 375 4.47 -11.85 17.99
C ALA A 375 4.91 -12.10 16.53
N GLY A 376 6.16 -12.55 16.34
CA GLY A 376 6.73 -12.75 15.01
C GLY A 376 7.49 -11.53 14.51
N TYR A 377 7.34 -11.20 13.22
CA TYR A 377 8.09 -10.15 12.54
C TYR A 377 7.21 -8.93 12.25
N ALA A 378 7.87 -7.79 12.20
CA ALA A 378 7.27 -6.50 11.88
C ALA A 378 7.91 -5.90 10.63
N ASN A 379 7.10 -5.19 9.86
CA ASN A 379 7.58 -4.28 8.84
C ASN A 379 8.05 -2.99 9.50
N MET A 380 9.33 -2.67 9.32
CA MET A 380 9.95 -1.51 9.93
C MET A 380 9.97 -0.32 8.99
N ASN A 381 9.65 0.83 9.56
CA ASN A 381 9.52 2.07 8.83
C ASN A 381 10.36 3.17 9.47
N ILE A 382 10.92 4.05 8.63
CA ILE A 382 11.50 5.32 9.03
C ILE A 382 10.74 6.47 8.36
N SER A 383 10.30 7.45 9.15
CA SER A 383 9.78 8.72 8.62
C SER A 383 10.87 9.78 8.74
N PHE A 384 11.16 10.47 7.64
CA PHE A 384 12.15 11.56 7.59
C PHE A 384 11.57 12.91 7.99
N ILE A 385 10.27 12.98 8.23
CA ILE A 385 9.56 14.18 8.66
C ILE A 385 8.62 13.87 9.82
N ASP A 386 8.39 14.86 10.69
CA ASP A 386 7.38 14.77 11.73
C ASP A 386 6.02 15.17 11.19
N TYR A 387 5.18 14.18 10.99
CA TYR A 387 3.80 14.43 10.57
C TYR A 387 2.92 14.95 11.70
N SER A 388 3.28 14.78 12.96
CA SER A 388 2.47 15.22 14.09
C SER A 388 2.50 16.73 14.30
N GLU A 389 3.54 17.42 13.80
CA GLU A 389 3.75 18.86 13.95
C GLU A 389 3.28 19.70 12.74
N LYS A 390 2.86 19.09 11.65
CA LYS A 390 2.45 19.78 10.42
C LYS A 390 0.96 20.11 10.38
#